data_72151b29ec8b95796cc463693a66d54b
#
_entry.id   72151b29ec8b95796cc463693a66d54b
#
_cell.length_a   1.000
_cell.length_b   1.000
_cell.length_c   1.000
_cell.angle_alpha   90.00
_cell.angle_beta   90.00
_cell.angle_gamma   90.00
#
_symmetry.space_group_name_H-M   'P 1'
#
loop_
_entity.id
_entity.type
_entity.pdbx_description
1 polymer ?
#
loop_
_entity_poly.entity_id
_entity_poly.type
_entity_poly.pdbx_seq_one_letter_code
_entity_poly.pdbx_strand_id
1 'polypeptide(L)'
;MVFNLLSLFTMNKKHLLLFVFFYISFVCNTHAESYAHDTLVNVLRNEVQFYFDKLKNKETPAYFISLRVVDNKRLFLSSDFGLSSMDENHTRILTPQVRVGSPDLDNFAYLAQNRPSSRFPYERPSTSLPLDCDAIPVIKEVVWNGILERYEAAVKIYQQMKASQKTNVTELDSVPTFAPSAVETYYERPYSEAETGIDKERFQKYINDASRLFKDYELTSGKVFLDYSLQRTTIVNTEGTVIAQNRKAYRLMLEAVAEADDGTPCPLYEDIFAYSEKDLPTPTELEDKVRDLAIRAEALSKAPMAEAYTGPAILSGKASAVFFHEVLGHRLEGKRRESVNNEISGMLNQRILPASFQLYLDPTLTTYQGKALSGHYLYDDEGVKGQRVDCVKDGYLRQYLMSRT
;
A
#
# COMPACT_ATOMS: atom_id res chain seq x y z
N MET A 1 8.49 -40.24 -1.00
CA MET A 1 9.55 -41.11 -0.49
C MET A 1 9.62 -40.92 1.01
N VAL A 2 9.02 -41.85 1.76
CA VAL A 2 8.90 -41.76 3.23
C VAL A 2 10.20 -42.33 3.81
N PHE A 3 11.05 -41.47 4.36
CA PHE A 3 12.21 -41.92 5.13
C PHE A 3 11.78 -42.18 6.58
N ASN A 4 12.04 -43.41 7.00
CA ASN A 4 11.66 -43.94 8.29
C ASN A 4 12.55 -43.33 9.41
N LEU A 5 11.92 -42.61 10.35
CA LEU A 5 12.59 -41.89 11.44
C LEU A 5 13.39 -42.78 12.43
N LEU A 6 13.35 -44.10 12.30
CA LEU A 6 13.99 -45.03 13.21
C LEU A 6 15.49 -45.28 12.95
N SER A 7 16.08 -44.79 11.86
CA SER A 7 17.51 -44.97 11.56
C SER A 7 18.44 -43.87 12.12
N LEU A 8 17.89 -42.82 12.73
CA LEU A 8 18.66 -41.69 13.24
C LEU A 8 19.31 -41.92 14.63
N PHE A 9 18.94 -42.98 15.33
CA PHE A 9 19.45 -43.26 16.69
C PHE A 9 20.80 -43.94 16.76
N THR A 10 21.39 -44.32 15.63
CA THR A 10 22.68 -45.04 15.58
C THR A 10 23.80 -44.23 14.91
N MET A 11 23.60 -42.98 14.56
CA MET A 11 24.63 -42.15 13.94
C MET A 11 25.56 -41.51 14.96
N ASN A 12 26.87 -41.63 14.74
CA ASN A 12 27.91 -41.02 15.54
C ASN A 12 27.77 -39.48 15.49
N LYS A 13 27.92 -38.79 16.65
CA LYS A 13 27.72 -37.33 16.80
C LYS A 13 28.38 -36.46 15.72
N LYS A 14 29.53 -36.89 15.18
CA LYS A 14 30.22 -36.19 14.09
C LYS A 14 29.47 -36.24 12.75
N HIS A 15 28.76 -37.31 12.46
CA HIS A 15 27.96 -37.43 11.24
C HIS A 15 26.61 -36.69 11.36
N LEU A 16 26.07 -36.61 12.58
CA LEU A 16 24.86 -35.85 12.86
C LEU A 16 25.10 -34.33 12.67
N LEU A 17 26.26 -33.82 13.11
CA LEU A 17 26.67 -32.44 12.88
C LEU A 17 26.85 -32.11 11.39
N LEU A 18 27.44 -33.04 10.60
CA LEU A 18 27.58 -32.85 9.15
C LEU A 18 26.22 -32.87 8.42
N PHE A 19 25.30 -33.74 8.84
CA PHE A 19 23.97 -33.83 8.26
C PHE A 19 23.11 -32.57 8.60
N VAL A 20 23.21 -32.06 9.81
CA VAL A 20 22.54 -30.81 10.23
C VAL A 20 23.15 -29.63 9.51
N PHE A 21 24.48 -29.58 9.31
CA PHE A 21 25.12 -28.52 8.51
C PHE A 21 24.74 -28.59 7.02
N PHE A 22 24.63 -29.78 6.45
CA PHE A 22 24.17 -29.98 5.07
C PHE A 22 22.67 -29.65 4.90
N TYR A 23 21.83 -29.97 5.90
CA TYR A 23 20.41 -29.67 5.87
C TYR A 23 20.15 -28.16 6.09
N ILE A 24 20.91 -27.49 6.97
CA ILE A 24 20.85 -26.03 7.17
C ILE A 24 21.38 -25.32 5.91
N SER A 25 22.42 -25.83 5.24
CA SER A 25 22.90 -25.28 3.97
C SER A 25 21.92 -25.50 2.80
N PHE A 26 21.07 -26.56 2.86
CA PHE A 26 20.10 -26.85 1.80
C PHE A 26 18.76 -26.08 2.00
N VAL A 27 18.41 -25.70 3.22
CA VAL A 27 17.21 -24.90 3.53
C VAL A 27 17.45 -23.41 3.34
N CYS A 28 18.72 -22.95 3.32
CA CYS A 28 19.08 -21.55 3.04
C CYS A 28 19.33 -21.23 1.57
N ASN A 29 19.17 -22.18 0.64
CA ASN A 29 19.16 -21.90 -0.80
C ASN A 29 17.71 -21.80 -1.33
N THR A 30 16.87 -20.97 -0.75
CA THR A 30 15.89 -20.26 -1.56
C THR A 30 16.71 -19.36 -2.48
N HIS A 31 16.69 -19.63 -3.78
CA HIS A 31 17.32 -18.77 -4.78
C HIS A 31 16.77 -17.36 -4.59
N ALA A 32 17.51 -16.53 -3.86
CA ALA A 32 17.29 -15.10 -3.92
C ALA A 32 17.63 -14.72 -5.37
N GLU A 33 16.62 -14.49 -6.20
CA GLU A 33 16.83 -13.97 -7.54
C GLU A 33 17.71 -12.72 -7.42
N SER A 34 18.77 -12.64 -8.21
CA SER A 34 19.70 -11.53 -8.16
C SER A 34 19.23 -10.42 -9.10
N TYR A 35 19.16 -9.19 -8.62
CA TYR A 35 18.89 -8.01 -9.46
C TYR A 35 20.03 -7.66 -10.43
N ALA A 36 21.11 -8.45 -10.47
CA ALA A 36 22.30 -8.15 -11.30
C ALA A 36 21.97 -7.95 -12.79
N HIS A 37 20.91 -8.57 -13.27
CA HIS A 37 20.47 -8.44 -14.68
C HIS A 37 19.26 -7.49 -14.87
N ASP A 38 18.78 -6.85 -13.80
CA ASP A 38 17.68 -5.86 -13.90
C ASP A 38 18.28 -4.48 -14.23
N THR A 39 18.12 -4.05 -15.48
CA THR A 39 18.68 -2.79 -16.00
C THR A 39 18.16 -1.60 -15.18
N LEU A 40 16.86 -1.53 -14.91
CA LEU A 40 16.27 -0.40 -14.17
C LEU A 40 16.81 -0.32 -12.75
N VAL A 41 16.83 -1.43 -12.01
CA VAL A 41 17.35 -1.48 -10.63
C VAL A 41 18.81 -1.02 -10.60
N ASN A 42 19.64 -1.51 -11.54
CA ASN A 42 21.07 -1.17 -11.58
C ASN A 42 21.29 0.31 -11.94
N VAL A 43 20.52 0.86 -12.89
CA VAL A 43 20.57 2.29 -13.22
C VAL A 43 20.21 3.13 -12.00
N LEU A 44 19.08 2.84 -11.33
CA LEU A 44 18.65 3.59 -10.15
C LEU A 44 19.67 3.55 -9.01
N ARG A 45 20.26 2.37 -8.73
CA ARG A 45 21.31 2.23 -7.70
C ARG A 45 22.54 3.06 -8.01
N ASN A 46 23.00 3.02 -9.26
CA ASN A 46 24.19 3.77 -9.65
C ASN A 46 23.94 5.28 -9.61
N GLU A 47 22.78 5.74 -10.07
CA GLU A 47 22.44 7.16 -10.09
C GLU A 47 22.22 7.70 -8.66
N VAL A 48 21.54 6.98 -7.77
CA VAL A 48 21.33 7.43 -6.39
C VAL A 48 22.66 7.63 -5.67
N GLN A 49 23.60 6.69 -5.82
CA GLN A 49 24.93 6.80 -5.21
C GLN A 49 25.77 7.92 -5.84
N PHE A 50 25.75 8.02 -7.16
CA PHE A 50 26.51 9.05 -7.88
C PHE A 50 26.07 10.48 -7.48
N TYR A 51 24.77 10.72 -7.37
CA TYR A 51 24.29 12.05 -6.99
C TYR A 51 24.40 12.29 -5.49
N PHE A 52 24.30 11.27 -4.66
CA PHE A 52 24.60 11.38 -3.23
C PHE A 52 26.04 11.86 -3.01
N ASP A 53 27.00 11.27 -3.71
CA ASP A 53 28.42 11.66 -3.60
C ASP A 53 28.68 13.11 -4.01
N LYS A 54 27.85 13.67 -4.91
CA LYS A 54 27.91 15.09 -5.28
C LYS A 54 27.22 16.01 -4.29
N LEU A 55 26.14 15.56 -3.64
CA LEU A 55 25.29 16.41 -2.80
C LEU A 55 25.67 16.35 -1.30
N LYS A 56 26.33 15.28 -0.85
CA LYS A 56 26.74 15.11 0.56
C LYS A 56 27.80 16.14 1.02
N ASN A 57 28.52 16.77 0.10
CA ASN A 57 29.57 17.76 0.38
C ASN A 57 29.13 19.21 0.08
N LYS A 58 27.85 19.45 -0.21
CA LYS A 58 27.33 20.80 -0.39
C LYS A 58 27.22 21.55 0.93
N GLU A 59 27.07 22.87 0.90
CA GLU A 59 26.89 23.71 2.09
C GLU A 59 25.73 23.22 2.98
N THR A 60 24.61 22.80 2.38
CA THR A 60 23.55 22.08 3.07
C THR A 60 23.58 20.64 2.56
N PRO A 61 24.28 19.72 3.27
CA PRO A 61 24.53 18.40 2.73
C PRO A 61 23.26 17.54 2.70
N ALA A 62 23.08 16.78 1.62
CA ALA A 62 22.17 15.67 1.64
C ALA A 62 22.79 14.53 2.43
N TYR A 63 22.06 13.98 3.38
CA TYR A 63 22.49 12.81 4.14
C TYR A 63 21.78 11.52 3.75
N PHE A 64 20.62 11.64 3.07
CA PHE A 64 19.83 10.50 2.60
C PHE A 64 19.13 10.84 1.28
N ILE A 65 19.19 9.91 0.34
CA ILE A 65 18.40 9.94 -0.91
C ILE A 65 17.77 8.57 -1.10
N SER A 66 16.49 8.55 -1.43
CA SER A 66 15.75 7.36 -1.85
C SER A 66 15.04 7.61 -3.18
N LEU A 67 15.04 6.61 -4.03
CA LEU A 67 14.28 6.57 -5.27
C LEU A 67 13.27 5.44 -5.18
N ARG A 68 11.99 5.77 -5.29
CA ARG A 68 10.91 4.81 -5.42
C ARG A 68 10.34 4.89 -6.83
N VAL A 69 10.31 3.77 -7.53
CA VAL A 69 9.67 3.64 -8.84
C VAL A 69 8.49 2.69 -8.72
N VAL A 70 7.33 3.14 -9.15
CA VAL A 70 6.13 2.30 -9.27
C VAL A 70 5.82 2.14 -10.75
N ASP A 71 5.97 0.93 -11.25
CA ASP A 71 5.56 0.49 -12.58
C ASP A 71 4.19 -0.18 -12.44
N ASN A 72 3.16 0.39 -13.06
CA ASN A 72 1.79 -0.06 -12.90
C ASN A 72 1.11 -0.24 -14.25
N LYS A 73 0.78 -1.49 -14.58
CA LYS A 73 -0.02 -1.86 -15.73
C LYS A 73 -1.43 -2.21 -15.25
N ARG A 74 -2.43 -1.50 -15.75
CA ARG A 74 -3.82 -1.64 -15.32
C ARG A 74 -4.73 -1.89 -16.52
N LEU A 75 -5.64 -2.83 -16.36
CA LEU A 75 -6.79 -3.02 -17.23
C LEU A 75 -8.06 -2.77 -16.41
N PHE A 76 -8.86 -1.83 -16.84
CA PHE A 76 -10.17 -1.54 -16.25
C PHE A 76 -11.26 -1.87 -17.25
N LEU A 77 -12.10 -2.83 -16.90
CA LEU A 77 -13.29 -3.20 -17.64
C LEU A 77 -14.52 -2.73 -16.88
N SER A 78 -15.48 -2.14 -17.57
CA SER A 78 -16.79 -1.83 -17.00
C SER A 78 -17.89 -2.31 -17.91
N SER A 79 -19.02 -2.68 -17.34
CA SER A 79 -20.23 -3.03 -18.08
C SER A 79 -21.44 -2.48 -17.35
N ASP A 80 -22.26 -1.69 -18.04
CA ASP A 80 -23.51 -1.12 -17.56
C ASP A 80 -24.67 -1.73 -18.36
N PHE A 81 -25.53 -2.50 -17.71
CA PHE A 81 -26.62 -3.25 -18.35
C PHE A 81 -26.16 -4.06 -19.59
N GLY A 82 -24.94 -4.62 -19.57
CA GLY A 82 -24.37 -5.39 -20.66
C GLY A 82 -23.70 -4.55 -21.76
N LEU A 83 -23.56 -3.24 -21.60
CA LEU A 83 -22.78 -2.38 -22.48
C LEU A 83 -21.41 -2.14 -21.83
N SER A 84 -20.36 -2.65 -22.47
CA SER A 84 -19.01 -2.61 -21.90
C SER A 84 -18.13 -1.51 -22.45
N SER A 85 -17.21 -1.07 -21.63
CA SER A 85 -16.04 -0.29 -22.01
C SER A 85 -14.76 -0.90 -21.43
N MET A 86 -13.63 -0.55 -22.01
CA MET A 86 -12.30 -1.02 -21.61
C MET A 86 -11.33 0.15 -21.66
N ASP A 87 -10.55 0.28 -20.61
CA ASP A 87 -9.44 1.23 -20.50
C ASP A 87 -8.17 0.49 -20.08
N GLU A 88 -7.07 0.78 -20.75
CA GLU A 88 -5.76 0.24 -20.42
C GLU A 88 -4.78 1.37 -20.16
N ASN A 89 -4.01 1.25 -19.10
CA ASN A 89 -2.99 2.20 -18.76
C ASN A 89 -1.72 1.48 -18.30
N HIS A 90 -0.57 1.99 -18.74
CA HIS A 90 0.73 1.57 -18.27
C HIS A 90 1.54 2.80 -17.90
N THR A 91 1.90 2.93 -16.65
CA THR A 91 2.68 4.07 -16.13
C THR A 91 3.88 3.58 -15.35
N ARG A 92 4.97 4.30 -15.45
CA ARG A 92 6.15 4.14 -14.59
C ARG A 92 6.48 5.48 -13.97
N ILE A 93 6.32 5.56 -12.66
CA ILE A 93 6.40 6.82 -11.90
C ILE A 93 7.56 6.76 -10.93
N LEU A 94 8.47 7.72 -11.04
CA LEU A 94 9.58 7.96 -10.11
C LEU A 94 9.15 8.94 -9.03
N THR A 95 9.41 8.61 -7.78
CA THR A 95 9.23 9.48 -6.61
C THR A 95 10.56 9.58 -5.87
N PRO A 96 11.37 10.61 -6.11
CA PRO A 96 12.60 10.82 -5.35
C PRO A 96 12.30 11.45 -3.99
N GLN A 97 13.09 11.07 -2.98
CA GLN A 97 13.12 11.70 -1.67
C GLN A 97 14.55 12.13 -1.37
N VAL A 98 14.73 13.38 -0.96
CA VAL A 98 16.03 13.91 -0.53
C VAL A 98 15.88 14.52 0.86
N ARG A 99 16.79 14.14 1.76
CA ARG A 99 16.88 14.70 3.12
C ARG A 99 18.19 15.42 3.28
N VAL A 100 18.11 16.63 3.82
CA VAL A 100 19.26 17.51 4.09
C VAL A 100 19.31 17.89 5.56
N GLY A 101 20.52 18.10 6.08
CA GLY A 101 20.77 18.34 7.49
C GLY A 101 21.35 17.13 8.18
N SER A 102 20.64 16.56 9.15
CA SER A 102 21.02 15.33 9.86
C SER A 102 19.80 14.51 10.24
N PRO A 103 19.95 13.22 10.60
CA PRO A 103 18.85 12.42 11.12
C PRO A 103 18.13 13.03 12.33
N ASP A 104 18.84 13.77 13.17
CA ASP A 104 18.25 14.44 14.33
C ASP A 104 17.40 15.65 13.94
N LEU A 105 17.79 16.35 12.88
CA LEU A 105 17.11 17.54 12.42
C LEU A 105 17.26 17.72 10.90
N ASP A 106 16.20 17.54 10.18
CA ASP A 106 16.17 17.63 8.72
C ASP A 106 15.01 18.49 8.19
N ASN A 107 14.90 18.57 6.86
CA ASN A 107 13.84 19.33 6.18
C ASN A 107 12.41 18.78 6.44
N PHE A 108 12.25 17.59 7.01
CA PHE A 108 10.93 17.04 7.34
C PHE A 108 10.43 17.48 8.73
N ALA A 109 11.33 17.91 9.63
CA ALA A 109 10.94 18.46 10.94
C ALA A 109 10.01 19.68 10.81
N TYR A 110 10.28 20.58 9.87
CA TYR A 110 9.46 21.76 9.62
C TYR A 110 8.02 21.42 9.20
N LEU A 111 7.85 20.28 8.56
CA LEU A 111 6.58 19.83 8.00
C LEU A 111 5.61 19.34 9.05
N ALA A 112 6.13 18.79 10.15
CA ALA A 112 5.32 18.37 11.28
C ALA A 112 4.68 19.59 12.00
N GLN A 113 5.43 20.69 12.11
CA GLN A 113 5.02 21.87 12.87
C GLN A 113 4.13 22.88 12.10
N ASN A 114 4.27 22.97 10.77
CA ASN A 114 3.66 24.02 9.95
C ASN A 114 2.74 23.48 8.83
N ARG A 115 1.96 22.42 9.09
CA ARG A 115 1.01 21.92 8.10
C ARG A 115 -0.11 22.95 7.85
N PRO A 116 -0.27 23.45 6.62
CA PRO A 116 -1.53 24.05 6.21
C PRO A 116 -2.63 22.99 6.32
N SER A 117 -3.76 23.33 6.90
CA SER A 117 -4.90 22.44 7.12
C SER A 117 -5.59 21.92 5.84
N SER A 118 -5.10 22.29 4.67
CA SER A 118 -5.66 21.90 3.39
C SER A 118 -4.56 21.62 2.38
N ARG A 119 -4.46 20.36 1.99
CA ARG A 119 -3.56 19.76 1.01
C ARG A 119 -2.16 19.52 1.55
N PHE A 120 -1.72 18.29 1.38
CA PHE A 120 -0.34 17.86 1.57
C PHE A 120 0.56 18.70 0.62
N PRO A 121 1.30 19.71 1.09
CA PRO A 121 2.20 20.47 0.24
C PRO A 121 3.38 19.65 -0.27
N TYR A 122 3.34 18.37 0.02
CA TYR A 122 4.29 17.33 -0.38
C TYR A 122 3.55 16.14 -0.99
N GLU A 123 2.63 16.41 -1.91
CA GLU A 123 2.53 15.48 -3.02
C GLU A 123 3.94 15.35 -3.53
N ARG A 124 4.52 14.20 -3.24
CA ARG A 124 5.89 13.87 -3.68
C ARG A 124 5.85 14.13 -5.17
N PRO A 125 6.49 15.17 -5.74
CA PRO A 125 6.42 15.34 -7.16
C PRO A 125 6.96 14.06 -7.76
N SER A 126 6.08 13.43 -8.44
CA SER A 126 6.33 12.22 -9.17
C SER A 126 6.53 12.62 -10.62
N THR A 127 7.48 11.96 -11.25
CA THR A 127 7.77 12.19 -12.66
C THR A 127 7.66 10.88 -13.40
N SER A 128 7.17 10.91 -14.64
CA SER A 128 7.09 9.72 -15.46
C SER A 128 8.48 9.31 -15.95
N LEU A 129 8.78 8.02 -15.84
CA LEU A 129 9.94 7.39 -16.46
C LEU A 129 9.53 6.71 -17.77
N PRO A 130 10.47 6.56 -18.73
CA PRO A 130 10.24 5.72 -19.91
C PRO A 130 9.85 4.29 -19.51
N LEU A 131 8.92 3.71 -20.26
CA LEU A 131 8.56 2.29 -20.09
C LEU A 131 9.65 1.37 -20.65
N ASP A 132 10.36 1.83 -21.66
CA ASP A 132 11.54 1.16 -22.20
C ASP A 132 12.71 1.28 -21.21
N CYS A 133 13.17 0.15 -20.70
CA CYS A 133 14.30 0.08 -19.76
C CYS A 133 15.66 0.31 -20.46
N ASP A 134 15.72 0.20 -21.78
CA ASP A 134 16.94 0.43 -22.56
C ASP A 134 17.14 1.93 -22.90
N ALA A 135 16.13 2.76 -22.63
CA ALA A 135 16.23 4.22 -22.72
C ALA A 135 17.08 4.82 -21.55
N ILE A 136 18.22 4.21 -21.25
CA ILE A 136 19.08 4.53 -20.11
C ILE A 136 19.45 6.03 -20.02
N PRO A 137 19.85 6.73 -21.10
CA PRO A 137 20.17 8.14 -21.01
C PRO A 137 18.99 8.99 -20.53
N VAL A 138 17.77 8.71 -21.01
CA VAL A 138 16.57 9.43 -20.62
C VAL A 138 16.19 9.12 -19.17
N ILE A 139 16.29 7.86 -18.75
CA ILE A 139 16.06 7.46 -17.36
C ILE A 139 16.99 8.23 -16.41
N LYS A 140 18.29 8.30 -16.75
CA LYS A 140 19.29 9.03 -15.97
C LYS A 140 18.99 10.52 -15.88
N GLU A 141 18.59 11.15 -16.98
CA GLU A 141 18.22 12.56 -17.01
C GLU A 141 17.02 12.85 -16.12
N VAL A 142 15.96 12.02 -16.20
CA VAL A 142 14.76 12.17 -15.37
C VAL A 142 15.07 11.95 -13.89
N VAL A 143 15.90 10.96 -13.56
CA VAL A 143 16.36 10.71 -12.18
C VAL A 143 17.15 11.90 -11.65
N TRP A 144 18.06 12.45 -12.45
CA TRP A 144 18.84 13.62 -12.07
C TRP A 144 17.95 14.83 -11.78
N ASN A 145 17.09 15.18 -12.72
CA ASN A 145 16.21 16.33 -12.59
C ASN A 145 15.31 16.18 -11.35
N GLY A 146 14.78 14.98 -11.10
CA GLY A 146 13.98 14.70 -9.92
C GLY A 146 14.77 14.81 -8.61
N ILE A 147 16.00 14.31 -8.54
CA ILE A 147 16.87 14.46 -7.35
C ILE A 147 17.23 15.92 -7.11
N LEU A 148 17.60 16.67 -8.16
CA LEU A 148 17.99 18.07 -8.05
C LEU A 148 16.83 18.92 -7.55
N GLU A 149 15.68 18.81 -8.16
CA GLU A 149 14.47 19.52 -7.73
C GLU A 149 14.13 19.25 -6.25
N ARG A 150 14.22 17.98 -5.84
CA ARG A 150 14.00 17.60 -4.43
C ARG A 150 15.05 18.15 -3.49
N TYR A 151 16.32 18.15 -3.91
CA TYR A 151 17.40 18.72 -3.12
C TYR A 151 17.21 20.22 -2.91
N GLU A 152 16.92 20.97 -3.97
CA GLU A 152 16.71 22.42 -3.89
C GLU A 152 15.50 22.76 -2.98
N ALA A 153 14.40 22.04 -3.13
CA ALA A 153 13.24 22.18 -2.27
C ALA A 153 13.58 21.85 -0.79
N ALA A 154 14.31 20.77 -0.55
CA ALA A 154 14.73 20.37 0.79
C ALA A 154 15.64 21.41 1.45
N VAL A 155 16.60 21.98 0.72
CA VAL A 155 17.48 23.04 1.18
C VAL A 155 16.67 24.29 1.60
N LYS A 156 15.74 24.72 0.74
CA LYS A 156 14.88 25.87 1.04
C LYS A 156 14.06 25.67 2.32
N ILE A 157 13.45 24.49 2.47
CA ILE A 157 12.65 24.15 3.65
C ILE A 157 13.53 24.11 4.90
N TYR A 158 14.69 23.49 4.81
CA TYR A 158 15.63 23.38 5.94
C TYR A 158 16.13 24.76 6.39
N GLN A 159 16.41 25.68 5.47
CA GLN A 159 16.76 27.06 5.77
C GLN A 159 15.61 27.83 6.45
N GLN A 160 14.38 27.67 5.98
CA GLN A 160 13.19 28.26 6.59
C GLN A 160 12.98 27.75 8.02
N MET A 161 13.16 26.43 8.22
CA MET A 161 13.08 25.81 9.54
C MET A 161 14.13 26.42 10.50
N LYS A 162 15.39 26.50 10.09
CA LYS A 162 16.46 27.11 10.90
C LYS A 162 16.19 28.57 11.24
N ALA A 163 15.60 29.31 10.32
CA ALA A 163 15.22 30.72 10.58
C ALA A 163 14.09 30.78 11.62
N SER A 164 13.08 29.92 11.53
CA SER A 164 11.98 29.86 12.49
C SER A 164 12.41 29.46 13.90
N GLN A 165 13.37 28.55 14.03
CA GLN A 165 13.91 28.13 15.32
C GLN A 165 14.63 29.27 16.09
N LYS A 166 15.24 30.19 15.36
CA LYS A 166 15.89 31.37 16.00
C LYS A 166 14.88 32.36 16.59
N THR A 167 13.65 32.34 16.12
CA THR A 167 12.59 33.27 16.55
C THR A 167 11.62 32.65 17.56
N ASN A 168 11.44 31.34 17.53
CA ASN A 168 10.54 30.61 18.42
C ASN A 168 11.35 29.69 19.34
N VAL A 169 11.35 30.00 20.64
CA VAL A 169 11.96 29.15 21.69
C VAL A 169 11.03 27.98 22.02
N THR A 170 10.57 27.25 21.04
CA THR A 170 9.89 25.99 21.26
C THR A 170 10.97 24.91 21.43
N GLU A 171 10.96 24.22 22.57
CA GLU A 171 11.76 23.02 22.74
C GLU A 171 11.45 22.06 21.60
N LEU A 172 12.45 21.84 20.74
CA LEU A 172 12.38 20.75 19.78
C LEU A 172 12.33 19.46 20.59
N ASP A 173 11.34 18.62 20.30
CA ASP A 173 11.33 17.26 20.82
C ASP A 173 12.72 16.64 20.58
N SER A 174 13.28 16.03 21.61
CA SER A 174 14.58 15.36 21.55
C SER A 174 14.57 14.09 20.69
N VAL A 175 13.50 13.87 19.93
CA VAL A 175 13.31 12.69 19.07
C VAL A 175 13.89 13.00 17.69
N PRO A 176 14.79 12.12 17.17
CA PRO A 176 15.31 12.26 15.81
C PRO A 176 14.19 12.34 14.77
N THR A 177 14.37 13.18 13.75
CA THR A 177 13.40 13.38 12.66
C THR A 177 13.34 12.19 11.72
N PHE A 178 14.40 11.37 11.67
CA PHE A 178 14.49 10.21 10.82
C PHE A 178 15.09 9.02 11.54
N ALA A 179 14.29 7.97 11.71
CA ALA A 179 14.71 6.76 12.41
C ALA A 179 15.65 5.89 11.54
N PRO A 180 16.69 5.28 12.15
CA PRO A 180 17.49 4.29 11.47
C PRO A 180 16.63 3.08 11.07
N SER A 181 17.00 2.40 9.98
CA SER A 181 16.38 1.18 9.54
C SER A 181 17.42 0.16 9.12
N ALA A 182 17.06 -1.12 9.17
CA ALA A 182 17.89 -2.16 8.60
C ALA A 182 18.03 -1.96 7.08
N VAL A 183 19.22 -2.29 6.56
CA VAL A 183 19.44 -2.37 5.13
C VAL A 183 18.79 -3.64 4.61
N GLU A 184 17.84 -3.51 3.70
CA GLU A 184 17.09 -4.62 3.16
C GLU A 184 17.47 -4.89 1.71
N THR A 185 17.57 -6.17 1.35
CA THR A 185 17.72 -6.62 -0.04
C THR A 185 16.65 -7.64 -0.32
N TYR A 186 15.72 -7.27 -1.20
CA TYR A 186 14.64 -8.15 -1.65
C TYR A 186 14.41 -7.96 -3.14
N TYR A 187 14.36 -9.03 -3.89
CA TYR A 187 14.19 -8.97 -5.33
C TYR A 187 13.27 -10.06 -5.84
N GLU A 188 12.25 -9.66 -6.54
CA GLU A 188 11.46 -10.46 -7.45
C GLU A 188 11.73 -10.01 -8.87
N ARG A 189 11.88 -10.94 -9.82
CA ARG A 189 12.02 -10.57 -11.23
C ARG A 189 10.75 -9.90 -11.74
N PRO A 190 10.82 -9.07 -12.78
CA PRO A 190 9.63 -8.58 -13.47
C PRO A 190 8.75 -9.76 -13.94
N TYR A 191 7.45 -9.57 -13.96
CA TYR A 191 6.56 -10.55 -14.57
C TYR A 191 6.92 -10.75 -16.05
N SER A 192 6.93 -11.98 -16.52
CA SER A 192 7.04 -12.30 -17.94
C SER A 192 5.75 -11.94 -18.69
N GLU A 193 5.79 -11.83 -20.00
CA GLU A 193 4.59 -11.58 -20.81
C GLU A 193 3.48 -12.62 -20.57
N ALA A 194 3.85 -13.88 -20.42
CA ALA A 194 2.90 -14.95 -20.12
C ALA A 194 2.22 -14.78 -18.75
N GLU A 195 2.92 -14.22 -17.77
CA GLU A 195 2.37 -13.96 -16.42
C GLU A 195 1.53 -12.69 -16.37
N THR A 196 1.76 -11.75 -17.29
CA THR A 196 1.00 -10.49 -17.38
C THR A 196 -0.26 -10.62 -18.21
N GLY A 197 -0.37 -11.68 -19.02
CA GLY A 197 -1.52 -11.90 -19.90
C GLY A 197 -2.81 -12.06 -19.13
N ILE A 198 -3.83 -11.36 -19.59
CA ILE A 198 -5.22 -11.51 -19.16
C ILE A 198 -6.08 -11.68 -20.40
N ASP A 199 -6.96 -12.67 -20.39
CA ASP A 199 -7.93 -12.88 -21.47
C ASP A 199 -9.03 -11.81 -21.41
N LYS A 200 -8.79 -10.70 -22.10
CA LYS A 200 -9.65 -9.51 -22.09
C LYS A 200 -11.04 -9.82 -22.60
N GLU A 201 -11.16 -10.59 -23.68
CA GLU A 201 -12.44 -10.93 -24.30
C GLU A 201 -13.29 -11.79 -23.35
N ARG A 202 -12.68 -12.77 -22.71
CA ARG A 202 -13.33 -13.62 -21.74
C ARG A 202 -13.81 -12.82 -20.53
N PHE A 203 -12.98 -11.93 -19.97
CA PHE A 203 -13.37 -11.10 -18.84
C PHE A 203 -14.41 -10.05 -19.23
N GLN A 204 -14.33 -9.50 -20.42
CA GLN A 204 -15.37 -8.60 -20.93
C GLN A 204 -16.71 -9.31 -21.04
N LYS A 205 -16.72 -10.54 -21.60
CA LYS A 205 -17.92 -11.37 -21.62
C LYS A 205 -18.44 -11.69 -20.23
N TYR A 206 -17.56 -12.05 -19.31
CA TYR A 206 -17.88 -12.39 -17.92
C TYR A 206 -18.63 -11.25 -17.20
N ILE A 207 -18.13 -10.00 -17.28
CA ILE A 207 -18.82 -8.87 -16.67
C ILE A 207 -20.05 -8.43 -17.44
N ASN A 208 -20.08 -8.59 -18.78
CA ASN A 208 -21.23 -8.24 -19.61
C ASN A 208 -22.43 -9.15 -19.32
N ASP A 209 -22.19 -10.46 -19.26
CA ASP A 209 -23.25 -11.42 -19.00
C ASP A 209 -23.85 -11.18 -17.61
N ALA A 210 -23.01 -10.91 -16.61
CA ALA A 210 -23.45 -10.58 -15.27
C ALA A 210 -24.26 -9.27 -15.22
N SER A 211 -23.74 -8.17 -15.81
CA SER A 211 -24.42 -6.87 -15.71
C SER A 211 -25.74 -6.81 -16.49
N ARG A 212 -25.92 -7.66 -17.53
CA ARG A 212 -27.21 -7.77 -18.25
C ARG A 212 -28.35 -8.17 -17.36
N LEU A 213 -28.09 -8.95 -16.33
CA LEU A 213 -29.12 -9.41 -15.40
C LEU A 213 -29.77 -8.27 -14.63
N PHE A 214 -29.09 -7.14 -14.48
CA PHE A 214 -29.69 -5.95 -13.87
C PHE A 214 -30.89 -5.40 -14.66
N LYS A 215 -31.02 -5.75 -15.97
CA LYS A 215 -32.17 -5.33 -16.79
C LYS A 215 -33.50 -5.94 -16.36
N ASP A 216 -33.44 -7.05 -15.61
CA ASP A 216 -34.64 -7.74 -15.13
C ASP A 216 -35.24 -7.07 -13.87
N TYR A 217 -34.63 -5.94 -13.42
CA TYR A 217 -34.97 -5.23 -12.20
C TYR A 217 -35.23 -3.74 -12.46
N GLU A 218 -35.99 -3.10 -11.56
CA GLU A 218 -36.29 -1.67 -11.63
C GLU A 218 -35.12 -0.82 -11.11
N LEU A 219 -34.06 -0.71 -11.92
CA LEU A 219 -32.81 0.00 -11.60
C LEU A 219 -32.54 1.13 -12.58
N THR A 220 -31.99 2.22 -12.09
CA THR A 220 -31.48 3.33 -12.90
C THR A 220 -30.02 3.13 -13.34
N SER A 221 -29.26 2.29 -12.61
CA SER A 221 -27.90 1.87 -12.96
C SER A 221 -27.63 0.46 -12.48
N GLY A 222 -26.97 -0.36 -13.33
CA GLY A 222 -26.61 -1.75 -13.01
C GLY A 222 -25.25 -2.11 -13.59
N LYS A 223 -24.17 -1.90 -12.81
CA LYS A 223 -22.81 -1.99 -13.29
C LYS A 223 -22.01 -3.11 -12.66
N VAL A 224 -21.14 -3.69 -13.46
CA VAL A 224 -20.09 -4.60 -13.02
C VAL A 224 -18.75 -4.09 -13.55
N PHE A 225 -17.77 -3.96 -12.65
CA PHE A 225 -16.43 -3.51 -12.98
C PHE A 225 -15.41 -4.58 -12.65
N LEU A 226 -14.39 -4.72 -13.48
CA LEU A 226 -13.18 -5.50 -13.16
C LEU A 226 -11.97 -4.59 -13.30
N ASP A 227 -11.24 -4.42 -12.21
CA ASP A 227 -9.97 -3.72 -12.16
C ASP A 227 -8.85 -4.75 -11.96
N TYR A 228 -8.07 -4.97 -13.00
CA TYR A 228 -6.88 -5.82 -12.96
C TYR A 228 -5.64 -4.96 -12.97
N SER A 229 -4.75 -5.18 -12.01
CA SER A 229 -3.52 -4.43 -11.89
C SER A 229 -2.30 -5.33 -11.67
N LEU A 230 -1.22 -4.97 -12.35
CA LEU A 230 0.12 -5.48 -12.14
C LEU A 230 0.99 -4.31 -11.71
N GLN A 231 1.47 -4.35 -10.47
CA GLN A 231 2.34 -3.33 -9.93
C GLN A 231 3.71 -3.93 -9.60
N ARG A 232 4.77 -3.25 -10.01
CA ARG A 232 6.12 -3.49 -9.54
C ARG A 232 6.63 -2.25 -8.84
N THR A 233 7.01 -2.40 -7.57
CA THR A 233 7.63 -1.32 -6.80
C THR A 233 9.10 -1.60 -6.63
N THR A 234 9.93 -0.65 -7.07
CA THR A 234 11.39 -0.66 -6.91
C THR A 234 11.79 0.46 -5.97
N ILE A 235 12.56 0.14 -4.92
CA ILE A 235 13.10 1.11 -3.97
C ILE A 235 14.61 0.91 -3.88
N VAL A 236 15.35 1.99 -4.05
CA VAL A 236 16.80 2.03 -3.80
C VAL A 236 17.14 3.27 -3.00
N ASN A 237 18.07 3.17 -2.06
CA ASN A 237 18.47 4.31 -1.24
C ASN A 237 19.97 4.33 -0.96
N THR A 238 20.44 5.44 -0.39
CA THR A 238 21.86 5.66 -0.07
C THR A 238 22.37 4.87 1.13
N GLU A 239 21.49 4.23 1.90
CA GLU A 239 21.87 3.30 2.98
C GLU A 239 22.20 1.90 2.41
N GLY A 240 21.89 1.63 1.14
CA GLY A 240 22.16 0.37 0.46
C GLY A 240 20.94 -0.56 0.32
N THR A 241 19.76 -0.14 0.75
CA THR A 241 18.53 -0.90 0.54
C THR A 241 18.20 -1.01 -0.95
N VAL A 242 17.85 -2.22 -1.38
CA VAL A 242 17.41 -2.55 -2.74
C VAL A 242 16.20 -3.47 -2.64
N ILE A 243 15.05 -2.98 -3.01
CA ILE A 243 13.79 -3.73 -2.99
C ILE A 243 13.16 -3.66 -4.37
N ALA A 244 12.75 -4.81 -4.88
CA ALA A 244 11.91 -4.91 -6.06
C ALA A 244 10.84 -5.98 -5.77
N GLN A 245 9.61 -5.55 -5.59
CA GLN A 245 8.48 -6.41 -5.23
C GLN A 245 7.34 -6.24 -6.23
N ASN A 246 6.65 -7.34 -6.52
CA ASN A 246 5.55 -7.38 -7.45
C ASN A 246 4.22 -7.56 -6.72
N ARG A 247 3.15 -7.01 -7.30
CA ARG A 247 1.79 -7.22 -6.84
C ARG A 247 0.86 -7.41 -8.02
N LYS A 248 0.16 -8.53 -8.05
CA LYS A 248 -0.95 -8.79 -8.99
C LYS A 248 -2.25 -8.73 -8.19
N ALA A 249 -3.24 -8.00 -8.69
CA ALA A 249 -4.51 -7.87 -8.01
C ALA A 249 -5.68 -7.80 -8.99
N TYR A 250 -6.80 -8.35 -8.57
CA TYR A 250 -8.10 -8.27 -9.21
C TYR A 250 -9.08 -7.65 -8.22
N ARG A 251 -9.85 -6.68 -8.66
CA ARG A 251 -10.97 -6.13 -7.90
C ARG A 251 -12.20 -6.16 -8.76
N LEU A 252 -13.19 -6.92 -8.35
CA LEU A 252 -14.49 -7.00 -8.98
C LEU A 252 -15.47 -6.18 -8.13
N MET A 253 -16.17 -5.23 -8.76
CA MET A 253 -17.12 -4.35 -8.09
C MET A 253 -18.47 -4.44 -8.79
N LEU A 254 -19.53 -4.48 -8.00
CA LEU A 254 -20.91 -4.46 -8.45
C LEU A 254 -21.58 -3.20 -7.88
N GLU A 255 -22.38 -2.53 -8.73
CA GLU A 255 -23.18 -1.37 -8.35
C GLU A 255 -24.61 -1.58 -8.85
N ALA A 256 -25.58 -1.41 -7.98
CA ALA A 256 -26.98 -1.34 -8.34
C ALA A 256 -27.59 -0.07 -7.75
N VAL A 257 -28.26 0.73 -8.57
CA VAL A 257 -28.93 1.94 -8.13
C VAL A 257 -30.42 1.84 -8.52
N ALA A 258 -31.27 1.80 -7.51
CA ALA A 258 -32.71 2.00 -7.68
C ALA A 258 -33.08 3.43 -7.34
N GLU A 259 -34.28 3.88 -7.70
CA GLU A 259 -34.79 5.21 -7.38
C GLU A 259 -36.07 5.07 -6.57
N ALA A 260 -36.15 5.78 -5.44
CA ALA A 260 -37.36 5.83 -4.64
C ALA A 260 -38.44 6.71 -5.29
N ASP A 261 -39.68 6.61 -4.85
CA ASP A 261 -40.83 7.36 -5.41
C ASP A 261 -40.63 8.88 -5.40
N ASP A 262 -39.83 9.40 -4.49
CA ASP A 262 -39.50 10.82 -4.35
C ASP A 262 -38.29 11.26 -5.21
N GLY A 263 -37.71 10.34 -6.01
CA GLY A 263 -36.53 10.57 -6.83
C GLY A 263 -35.20 10.39 -6.09
N THR A 264 -35.19 9.92 -4.83
CA THR A 264 -33.97 9.68 -4.08
C THR A 264 -33.24 8.45 -4.64
N PRO A 265 -31.97 8.57 -5.07
CA PRO A 265 -31.20 7.41 -5.52
C PRO A 265 -30.81 6.52 -4.35
N CYS A 266 -30.97 5.20 -4.55
CA CYS A 266 -30.70 4.14 -3.55
C CYS A 266 -29.54 3.25 -4.05
N PRO A 267 -28.27 3.70 -3.95
CA PRO A 267 -27.11 2.92 -4.41
C PRO A 267 -26.72 1.82 -3.42
N LEU A 268 -26.45 0.64 -3.96
CA LEU A 268 -25.82 -0.47 -3.25
C LEU A 268 -24.58 -0.95 -3.98
N TYR A 269 -23.57 -1.35 -3.20
CA TYR A 269 -22.28 -1.77 -3.72
C TYR A 269 -21.82 -3.08 -3.09
N GLU A 270 -21.18 -3.91 -3.89
CA GLU A 270 -20.40 -5.05 -3.42
C GLU A 270 -19.04 -5.06 -4.10
N ASP A 271 -17.98 -5.39 -3.37
CA ASP A 271 -16.66 -5.56 -3.93
C ASP A 271 -15.99 -6.84 -3.46
N ILE A 272 -15.19 -7.43 -4.35
CA ILE A 272 -14.46 -8.66 -4.16
C ILE A 272 -13.02 -8.38 -4.58
N PHE A 273 -12.09 -8.71 -3.69
CA PHE A 273 -10.66 -8.58 -3.94
C PHE A 273 -10.01 -9.96 -4.02
N ALA A 274 -9.10 -10.14 -4.99
CA ALA A 274 -8.36 -11.39 -5.17
C ALA A 274 -6.93 -11.11 -5.68
N TYR A 275 -5.99 -11.97 -5.28
CA TYR A 275 -4.62 -11.96 -5.83
C TYR A 275 -4.48 -12.89 -7.05
N SER A 276 -5.44 -13.76 -7.27
CA SER A 276 -5.44 -14.72 -8.37
C SER A 276 -6.81 -14.76 -9.02
N GLU A 277 -6.84 -14.98 -10.33
CA GLU A 277 -8.06 -15.16 -11.09
C GLU A 277 -8.94 -16.30 -10.57
N LYS A 278 -8.33 -17.39 -10.12
CA LYS A 278 -9.04 -18.56 -9.57
C LYS A 278 -9.81 -18.27 -8.28
N ASP A 279 -9.51 -17.16 -7.62
CA ASP A 279 -10.16 -16.73 -6.38
C ASP A 279 -11.30 -15.73 -6.66
N LEU A 280 -11.56 -15.40 -7.94
CA LEU A 280 -12.74 -14.66 -8.37
C LEU A 280 -13.96 -15.58 -8.38
N PRO A 281 -15.17 -15.03 -8.21
CA PRO A 281 -16.40 -15.81 -8.36
C PRO A 281 -16.48 -16.51 -9.72
N THR A 282 -17.01 -17.70 -9.73
CA THR A 282 -17.45 -18.35 -10.97
C THR A 282 -18.56 -17.52 -11.63
N PRO A 283 -18.84 -17.68 -12.94
CA PRO A 283 -19.93 -16.97 -13.60
C PRO A 283 -21.27 -17.09 -12.85
N THR A 284 -21.62 -18.28 -12.39
CA THR A 284 -22.86 -18.53 -11.64
C THR A 284 -22.87 -17.81 -10.30
N GLU A 285 -21.77 -17.86 -9.54
CA GLU A 285 -21.66 -17.14 -8.26
C GLU A 285 -21.71 -15.61 -8.45
N LEU A 286 -21.16 -15.09 -9.56
CA LEU A 286 -21.27 -13.67 -9.89
C LEU A 286 -22.71 -13.28 -10.23
N GLU A 287 -23.40 -14.10 -11.03
CA GLU A 287 -24.81 -13.90 -11.36
C GLU A 287 -25.70 -13.89 -10.10
N ASP A 288 -25.47 -14.81 -9.18
CA ASP A 288 -26.22 -14.87 -7.90
C ASP A 288 -25.99 -13.60 -7.07
N LYS A 289 -24.76 -13.09 -7.04
CA LYS A 289 -24.44 -11.82 -6.36
C LYS A 289 -25.13 -10.62 -7.00
N VAL A 290 -25.18 -10.58 -8.33
CA VAL A 290 -25.88 -9.53 -9.09
C VAL A 290 -27.36 -9.54 -8.76
N ARG A 291 -28.00 -10.72 -8.79
CA ARG A 291 -29.43 -10.86 -8.43
C ARG A 291 -29.72 -10.43 -6.99
N ASP A 292 -28.91 -10.89 -6.03
CA ASP A 292 -29.05 -10.49 -4.62
C ASP A 292 -28.91 -8.97 -4.46
N LEU A 293 -27.91 -8.36 -5.10
CA LEU A 293 -27.70 -6.92 -5.04
C LEU A 293 -28.87 -6.13 -5.64
N ALA A 294 -29.38 -6.57 -6.78
CA ALA A 294 -30.53 -5.96 -7.45
C ALA A 294 -31.81 -6.02 -6.60
N ILE A 295 -32.13 -7.20 -6.06
CA ILE A 295 -33.29 -7.40 -5.16
C ILE A 295 -33.18 -6.46 -3.94
N ARG A 296 -32.01 -6.35 -3.35
CA ARG A 296 -31.80 -5.47 -2.20
C ARG A 296 -31.92 -3.99 -2.57
N ALA A 297 -31.44 -3.58 -3.76
CA ALA A 297 -31.58 -2.20 -4.24
C ALA A 297 -33.06 -1.84 -4.48
N GLU A 298 -33.84 -2.71 -5.12
CA GLU A 298 -35.27 -2.51 -5.29
C GLU A 298 -36.02 -2.48 -3.94
N ALA A 299 -35.64 -3.36 -3.00
CA ALA A 299 -36.23 -3.34 -1.67
C ALA A 299 -35.90 -2.05 -0.90
N LEU A 300 -34.69 -1.51 -1.08
CA LEU A 300 -34.28 -0.26 -0.47
C LEU A 300 -35.07 0.93 -1.02
N SER A 301 -35.32 1.00 -2.32
CA SER A 301 -36.09 2.10 -2.93
C SER A 301 -37.55 2.13 -2.50
N LYS A 302 -38.10 0.99 -2.10
CA LYS A 302 -39.49 0.82 -1.60
C LYS A 302 -39.59 0.90 -0.07
N ALA A 303 -38.43 1.02 0.62
CA ALA A 303 -38.39 1.07 2.08
C ALA A 303 -38.87 2.41 2.60
N PRO A 304 -39.60 2.45 3.73
CA PRO A 304 -40.01 3.71 4.35
C PRO A 304 -38.76 4.48 4.84
N MET A 305 -38.86 5.81 4.80
CA MET A 305 -37.79 6.67 5.34
C MET A 305 -37.59 6.34 6.83
N ALA A 306 -36.34 6.12 7.20
CA ALA A 306 -35.99 5.84 8.58
C ALA A 306 -36.19 7.10 9.45
N GLU A 307 -36.81 6.93 10.61
CA GLU A 307 -36.91 7.98 11.63
C GLU A 307 -35.56 8.20 12.32
N ALA A 308 -35.35 9.42 12.84
CA ALA A 308 -34.18 9.72 13.65
C ALA A 308 -34.11 8.80 14.87
N TYR A 309 -33.01 8.12 15.05
CA TYR A 309 -32.82 7.15 16.12
C TYR A 309 -31.58 7.46 16.95
N THR A 310 -31.72 7.46 18.26
CA THR A 310 -30.61 7.54 19.20
C THR A 310 -30.68 6.34 20.14
N GLY A 311 -29.66 5.47 20.10
CA GLY A 311 -29.64 4.25 20.91
C GLY A 311 -28.52 3.30 20.52
N PRO A 312 -28.50 2.07 21.08
CA PRO A 312 -27.51 1.06 20.71
C PRO A 312 -27.61 0.68 19.26
N ALA A 313 -26.43 0.48 18.60
CA ALA A 313 -26.32 0.03 17.23
C ALA A 313 -25.40 -1.18 17.11
N ILE A 314 -25.74 -2.11 16.23
CA ILE A 314 -24.88 -3.22 15.84
C ILE A 314 -24.30 -2.88 14.47
N LEU A 315 -22.96 -2.72 14.42
CA LEU A 315 -22.24 -2.53 13.16
C LEU A 315 -21.66 -3.88 12.72
N SER A 316 -21.96 -4.30 11.50
CA SER A 316 -21.46 -5.55 10.94
C SER A 316 -20.73 -5.36 9.63
N GLY A 317 -19.83 -6.31 9.29
CA GLY A 317 -19.13 -6.34 8.02
C GLY A 317 -18.41 -5.03 7.68
N LYS A 318 -18.71 -4.47 6.52
CA LYS A 318 -18.04 -3.25 5.99
C LYS A 318 -18.30 -2.01 6.87
N ALA A 319 -19.51 -1.88 7.43
CA ALA A 319 -19.85 -0.75 8.30
C ALA A 319 -18.97 -0.71 9.56
N SER A 320 -18.73 -1.86 10.20
CA SER A 320 -17.79 -1.97 11.32
C SER A 320 -16.35 -1.62 10.92
N ALA A 321 -15.90 -2.10 9.76
CA ALA A 321 -14.56 -1.81 9.26
C ALA A 321 -14.35 -0.31 9.01
N VAL A 322 -15.29 0.36 8.35
CA VAL A 322 -15.24 1.81 8.09
C VAL A 322 -15.28 2.59 9.41
N PHE A 323 -16.15 2.21 10.35
CA PHE A 323 -16.23 2.85 11.67
C PHE A 323 -14.88 2.85 12.38
N PHE A 324 -14.22 1.70 12.49
CA PHE A 324 -12.91 1.63 13.14
C PHE A 324 -11.80 2.31 12.35
N HIS A 325 -11.88 2.34 11.01
CA HIS A 325 -10.97 3.08 10.16
C HIS A 325 -11.04 4.59 10.47
N GLU A 326 -12.24 5.17 10.51
CA GLU A 326 -12.45 6.60 10.73
C GLU A 326 -12.19 7.00 12.20
N VAL A 327 -12.69 6.22 13.15
CA VAL A 327 -12.60 6.56 14.57
C VAL A 327 -11.20 6.35 15.14
N LEU A 328 -10.49 5.31 14.70
CA LEU A 328 -9.18 4.95 15.27
C LEU A 328 -8.05 4.95 14.23
N GLY A 329 -8.27 4.39 13.04
CA GLY A 329 -7.21 4.21 12.05
C GLY A 329 -6.44 5.49 11.76
N HIS A 330 -7.13 6.55 11.41
CA HIS A 330 -6.52 7.85 11.15
C HIS A 330 -5.85 8.48 12.38
N ARG A 331 -6.37 8.24 13.57
CA ARG A 331 -5.83 8.81 14.81
C ARG A 331 -4.57 8.08 15.30
N LEU A 332 -4.39 6.83 14.86
CA LEU A 332 -3.21 6.03 15.17
C LEU A 332 -2.00 6.36 14.31
N GLU A 333 -2.15 7.13 13.23
CA GLU A 333 -1.02 7.59 12.43
C GLU A 333 -0.08 8.47 13.26
N GLY A 334 1.17 8.05 13.42
CA GLY A 334 2.15 8.73 14.26
C GLY A 334 2.39 10.18 13.89
N LYS A 335 2.39 10.53 12.61
CA LYS A 335 2.47 11.92 12.13
C LYS A 335 1.29 12.79 12.53
N ARG A 336 0.10 12.22 12.70
CA ARG A 336 -1.09 12.95 13.15
C ARG A 336 -1.11 13.14 14.66
N ARG A 337 -0.25 12.44 15.42
CA ARG A 337 -0.10 12.61 16.85
C ARG A 337 0.17 14.08 17.23
N GLU A 338 0.92 14.79 16.40
CA GLU A 338 1.31 16.20 16.62
C GLU A 338 0.21 17.18 16.16
N SER A 339 -0.88 16.70 15.56
CA SER A 339 -2.02 17.55 15.18
C SER A 339 -2.81 17.97 16.40
N VAL A 340 -3.10 19.25 16.52
CA VAL A 340 -3.94 19.82 17.60
C VAL A 340 -5.33 19.17 17.68
N ASN A 341 -5.79 18.55 16.59
CA ASN A 341 -7.11 17.93 16.50
C ASN A 341 -7.08 16.40 16.71
N ASN A 342 -5.94 15.81 17.10
CA ASN A 342 -5.88 14.39 17.39
C ASN A 342 -6.17 14.12 18.87
N GLU A 343 -7.39 13.69 19.17
CA GLU A 343 -7.89 13.48 20.55
C GLU A 343 -7.10 12.41 21.31
N ILE A 344 -6.45 11.45 20.64
CA ILE A 344 -5.62 10.43 21.28
C ILE A 344 -4.13 10.81 21.33
N SER A 345 -3.78 12.03 20.92
CA SER A 345 -2.42 12.56 21.05
C SER A 345 -2.01 12.59 22.51
N GLY A 346 -0.81 12.09 22.84
CA GLY A 346 -0.32 12.03 24.20
C GLY A 346 -0.97 10.98 25.11
N MET A 347 -1.89 10.15 24.59
CA MET A 347 -2.56 9.11 25.37
C MET A 347 -1.82 7.76 25.40
N LEU A 348 -0.54 7.74 25.05
CA LEU A 348 0.27 6.53 25.16
C LEU A 348 0.19 5.95 26.58
N ASN A 349 -0.03 4.64 26.68
CA ASN A 349 -0.28 3.90 27.94
C ASN A 349 -1.54 4.32 28.73
N GLN A 350 -2.43 5.07 28.12
CA GLN A 350 -3.74 5.35 28.70
C GLN A 350 -4.82 4.46 28.08
N ARG A 351 -5.91 4.27 28.80
CA ARG A 351 -7.05 3.51 28.29
C ARG A 351 -7.88 4.36 27.33
N ILE A 352 -8.04 3.90 26.10
CA ILE A 352 -8.83 4.56 25.05
C ILE A 352 -10.04 3.73 24.61
N LEU A 353 -10.07 2.44 24.95
CA LEU A 353 -11.14 1.49 24.63
C LEU A 353 -11.49 0.61 25.85
N PRO A 354 -12.64 -0.09 25.86
CA PRO A 354 -12.92 -1.12 26.85
C PRO A 354 -11.83 -2.19 26.91
N ALA A 355 -11.64 -2.81 28.08
CA ALA A 355 -10.58 -3.80 28.32
C ALA A 355 -10.64 -5.04 27.40
N SER A 356 -11.81 -5.36 26.87
CA SER A 356 -12.00 -6.47 25.93
C SER A 356 -11.43 -6.22 24.54
N PHE A 357 -11.03 -4.98 24.21
CA PHE A 357 -10.54 -4.64 22.87
C PHE A 357 -9.05 -4.85 22.73
N GLN A 358 -8.70 -5.53 21.64
CA GLN A 358 -7.35 -5.68 21.11
C GLN A 358 -7.35 -5.12 19.69
N LEU A 359 -6.43 -4.23 19.36
CA LEU A 359 -6.29 -3.69 18.02
C LEU A 359 -4.84 -3.82 17.55
N TYR A 360 -4.69 -4.48 16.43
CA TYR A 360 -3.40 -4.58 15.74
C TYR A 360 -3.55 -4.38 14.25
N LEU A 361 -2.50 -3.89 13.62
CA LEU A 361 -2.36 -3.83 12.18
C LEU A 361 -1.26 -4.80 11.76
N ASP A 362 -1.55 -5.64 10.78
CA ASP A 362 -0.63 -6.68 10.35
C ASP A 362 -0.61 -6.78 8.81
N PRO A 363 0.32 -6.07 8.13
CA PRO A 363 0.44 -6.12 6.68
C PRO A 363 1.00 -7.45 6.17
N THR A 364 1.48 -8.34 7.04
CA THR A 364 2.01 -9.66 6.64
C THR A 364 0.89 -10.65 6.31
N LEU A 365 -0.34 -10.39 6.76
CA LEU A 365 -1.50 -11.23 6.49
C LEU A 365 -1.98 -11.03 5.04
N THR A 366 -2.05 -12.11 4.29
CA THR A 366 -2.60 -12.12 2.92
C THR A 366 -4.10 -12.42 2.89
N THR A 367 -4.60 -13.11 3.94
CA THR A 367 -6.00 -13.54 4.03
C THR A 367 -6.51 -13.44 5.46
N TYR A 368 -7.81 -13.22 5.59
CA TYR A 368 -8.54 -13.33 6.86
C TYR A 368 -9.87 -14.02 6.63
N GLN A 369 -10.15 -15.09 7.38
CA GLN A 369 -11.36 -15.92 7.23
C GLN A 369 -11.63 -16.35 5.76
N GLY A 370 -10.57 -16.77 5.06
CA GLY A 370 -10.66 -17.21 3.67
C GLY A 370 -10.80 -16.10 2.62
N LYS A 371 -10.83 -14.82 3.02
CA LYS A 371 -10.91 -13.68 2.11
C LYS A 371 -9.54 -13.02 1.96
N ALA A 372 -9.15 -12.64 0.75
CA ALA A 372 -7.93 -11.92 0.49
C ALA A 372 -7.97 -10.51 1.09
N LEU A 373 -6.86 -10.08 1.67
CA LEU A 373 -6.69 -8.76 2.27
C LEU A 373 -5.93 -7.84 1.32
N SER A 374 -6.54 -6.76 0.88
CA SER A 374 -5.92 -5.79 -0.03
C SER A 374 -4.81 -4.96 0.62
N GLY A 375 -4.74 -4.94 1.94
CA GLY A 375 -3.74 -4.19 2.73
C GLY A 375 -2.39 -4.91 2.94
N HIS A 376 -2.22 -6.12 2.39
CA HIS A 376 -0.95 -6.85 2.48
C HIS A 376 0.17 -6.16 1.72
N TYR A 377 1.36 -6.10 2.32
CA TYR A 377 2.63 -5.73 1.68
C TYR A 377 3.81 -6.38 2.39
N LEU A 378 4.91 -6.59 1.66
CA LEU A 378 6.16 -7.12 2.20
C LEU A 378 7.04 -5.99 2.73
N TYR A 379 7.17 -4.93 1.96
CA TYR A 379 7.92 -3.71 2.30
C TYR A 379 7.04 -2.49 2.04
N ASP A 380 7.13 -1.52 2.93
CA ASP A 380 6.41 -0.25 2.79
C ASP A 380 7.09 0.70 1.77
N ASP A 381 6.52 1.89 1.63
CA ASP A 381 7.02 2.91 0.70
C ASP A 381 8.39 3.52 1.07
N GLU A 382 8.89 3.26 2.27
CA GLU A 382 10.21 3.69 2.76
C GLU A 382 11.23 2.55 2.73
N GLY A 383 10.82 1.35 2.28
CA GLY A 383 11.66 0.16 2.23
C GLY A 383 11.81 -0.55 3.57
N VAL A 384 10.93 -0.28 4.51
CA VAL A 384 10.89 -0.98 5.80
C VAL A 384 10.03 -2.23 5.66
N LYS A 385 10.52 -3.34 6.19
CA LYS A 385 9.80 -4.62 6.14
C LYS A 385 8.49 -4.54 6.92
N GLY A 386 7.41 -5.01 6.31
CA GLY A 386 6.10 -5.09 6.92
C GLY A 386 6.12 -5.95 8.19
N GLN A 387 5.52 -5.44 9.26
CA GLN A 387 5.47 -6.12 10.55
C GLN A 387 4.15 -5.83 11.27
N ARG A 388 3.74 -6.74 12.13
CA ARG A 388 2.58 -6.55 12.99
C ARG A 388 2.85 -5.45 14.01
N VAL A 389 1.88 -4.56 14.18
CA VAL A 389 1.89 -3.47 15.15
C VAL A 389 0.68 -3.62 16.09
N ASP A 390 0.92 -3.92 17.37
CA ASP A 390 -0.13 -4.03 18.38
C ASP A 390 -0.42 -2.64 18.97
N CYS A 391 -1.35 -1.91 18.36
CA CYS A 391 -1.68 -0.54 18.74
C CYS A 391 -2.43 -0.44 20.05
N VAL A 392 -3.41 -1.33 20.30
CA VAL A 392 -4.18 -1.34 21.55
C VAL A 392 -4.16 -2.73 22.14
N LYS A 393 -3.82 -2.82 23.42
CA LYS A 393 -3.85 -4.06 24.22
C LYS A 393 -4.62 -3.84 25.52
N ASP A 394 -5.63 -4.69 25.76
CA ASP A 394 -6.53 -4.61 26.91
C ASP A 394 -7.17 -3.23 27.07
N GLY A 395 -7.51 -2.60 25.94
CA GLY A 395 -8.07 -1.25 25.87
C GLY A 395 -7.06 -0.10 26.02
N TYR A 396 -5.79 -0.39 26.28
CA TYR A 396 -4.75 0.62 26.45
C TYR A 396 -4.02 0.87 25.13
N LEU A 397 -3.83 2.14 24.77
CA LEU A 397 -2.98 2.54 23.64
C LEU A 397 -1.52 2.20 23.95
N ARG A 398 -0.90 1.34 23.15
CA ARG A 398 0.49 0.88 23.36
C ARG A 398 1.47 1.50 22.39
N GLN A 399 1.04 1.74 21.15
CA GLN A 399 1.87 2.41 20.16
C GLN A 399 1.03 2.99 19.02
N TYR A 400 1.62 3.94 18.32
CA TYR A 400 1.07 4.49 17.09
C TYR A 400 1.66 3.77 15.87
N LEU A 401 1.04 3.97 14.72
CA LEU A 401 1.60 3.56 13.42
C LEU A 401 2.67 4.56 13.02
N MET A 402 3.92 4.14 13.06
CA MET A 402 5.06 5.00 12.78
C MET A 402 5.64 4.72 11.40
N SER A 403 6.16 5.75 10.75
CA SER A 403 7.11 5.68 9.65
C SER A 403 8.52 5.97 10.17
N ARG A 404 9.51 5.99 9.28
CA ARG A 404 10.88 6.44 9.64
C ARG A 404 10.94 7.95 9.96
N THR A 405 9.93 8.68 9.50
CA THR A 405 9.82 10.15 9.67
C THR A 405 8.95 10.49 10.86
#